data_fa0f2071c9ddbc37642be1a7a50a00d8
#
_entry.id   fa0f2071c9ddbc37642be1a7a50a00d8
#
_cell.length_a   1.000
_cell.length_b   1.000
_cell.length_c   1.000
_cell.angle_alpha   90.00
_cell.angle_beta   90.00
_cell.angle_gamma   90.00
#
_symmetry.space_group_name_H-M   'P 1'
#
loop_
_entity.id
_entity.type
_entity.pdbx_description
1 polymer ?
#
loop_
_entity_poly.entity_id
_entity_poly.type
_entity_poly.pdbx_seq_one_letter_code
_entity_poly.pdbx_strand_id
1 'polypeptide(L)'
;MIRYLLKRVVSGIALLCLVSTVTFMMVFGATGNVARNILGENATADQVTALNSRLGLDRPLMVQFGDWVSHAVRGDLGPSWTMSESVASALASRLPVTLSMVTIAVAMMALLSAMLGIAAAVRGGWADRVIQIVSVAGFAMPNFWLGLLLVLTFSVELGWLPATGYVSFSASPSAWAASLVLPVTSLVLSGIASASQQIRGAVIDALKQDYVRTLRARGVSPRSVLYRHALRNAMPAALTVLSVQFIALLGGAAVIERVFAIPGMGSLTVSAALIGDVPVLMGVVVTLIIVVVLVNILIDFLNAWANPKVRMS
;
A
#
# COMPACT_ATOMS: atom_id res chain seq x y z
N MET A 1 -23.32 -8.36 12.56
CA MET A 1 -22.56 -8.19 11.31
C MET A 1 -22.94 -6.95 10.52
N ILE A 2 -24.24 -6.69 10.22
CA ILE A 2 -24.66 -5.50 9.47
C ILE A 2 -24.24 -4.21 10.17
N ARG A 3 -24.46 -4.07 11.48
CA ARG A 3 -24.08 -2.91 12.27
C ARG A 3 -22.56 -2.67 12.28
N TYR A 4 -21.76 -3.73 12.27
CA TYR A 4 -20.31 -3.68 12.19
C TYR A 4 -19.84 -3.18 10.82
N LEU A 5 -20.38 -3.76 9.73
CA LEU A 5 -20.11 -3.30 8.36
C LEU A 5 -20.53 -1.85 8.16
N LEU A 6 -21.69 -1.46 8.68
CA LEU A 6 -22.16 -0.08 8.58
C LEU A 6 -21.19 0.90 9.27
N LYS A 7 -20.73 0.58 10.48
CA LYS A 7 -19.71 1.39 11.18
C LYS A 7 -18.42 1.53 10.36
N ARG A 8 -17.97 0.45 9.69
CA ARG A 8 -16.76 0.48 8.85
C ARG A 8 -16.94 1.34 7.60
N VAL A 9 -18.10 1.23 6.96
CA VAL A 9 -18.44 2.07 5.79
C VAL A 9 -18.50 3.54 6.21
N VAL A 10 -19.17 3.86 7.30
CA VAL A 10 -19.25 5.23 7.84
C VAL A 10 -17.86 5.76 8.19
N SER A 11 -17.03 4.96 8.87
CA SER A 11 -15.64 5.35 9.17
C SER A 11 -14.81 5.55 7.90
N GLY A 12 -15.02 4.71 6.88
CA GLY A 12 -14.36 4.85 5.58
C GLY A 12 -14.75 6.12 4.85
N ILE A 13 -16.05 6.47 4.84
CA ILE A 13 -16.55 7.72 4.28
C ILE A 13 -15.99 8.91 5.05
N ALA A 14 -16.00 8.87 6.38
CA ALA A 14 -15.43 9.93 7.20
C ALA A 14 -13.94 10.15 6.92
N LEU A 15 -13.17 9.06 6.80
CA LEU A 15 -11.76 9.09 6.42
C LEU A 15 -11.57 9.70 5.03
N LEU A 16 -12.38 9.27 4.06
CA LEU A 16 -12.34 9.78 2.68
C LEU A 16 -12.62 11.29 2.66
N CYS A 17 -13.68 11.76 3.34
CA CYS A 17 -13.99 13.17 3.45
C CYS A 17 -12.85 13.97 4.11
N LEU A 18 -12.32 13.48 5.24
CA LEU A 18 -11.25 14.14 5.98
C LEU A 18 -9.99 14.26 5.12
N VAL A 19 -9.50 13.13 4.60
CA VAL A 19 -8.23 13.11 3.84
C VAL A 19 -8.38 13.88 2.54
N SER A 20 -9.50 13.76 1.81
CA SER A 20 -9.75 14.55 0.59
C SER A 20 -9.77 16.05 0.88
N THR A 21 -10.42 16.47 1.97
CA THR A 21 -10.44 17.89 2.37
C THR A 21 -9.05 18.39 2.70
N VAL A 22 -8.31 17.66 3.54
CA VAL A 22 -6.93 18.03 3.92
C VAL A 22 -6.03 18.10 2.70
N THR A 23 -6.08 17.06 1.84
CA THR A 23 -5.27 17.03 0.61
C THR A 23 -5.60 18.17 -0.32
N PHE A 24 -6.90 18.45 -0.54
CA PHE A 24 -7.33 19.56 -1.37
C PHE A 24 -6.78 20.90 -0.83
N MET A 25 -6.93 21.16 0.48
CA MET A 25 -6.42 22.39 1.11
C MET A 25 -4.88 22.49 1.00
N MET A 26 -4.15 21.38 1.20
CA MET A 26 -2.70 21.39 1.08
C MET A 26 -2.24 21.61 -0.36
N VAL A 27 -2.86 20.93 -1.31
CA VAL A 27 -2.46 21.02 -2.72
C VAL A 27 -2.82 22.38 -3.29
N PHE A 28 -4.03 22.89 -3.07
CA PHE A 28 -4.42 24.23 -3.52
C PHE A 28 -3.69 25.36 -2.79
N GLY A 29 -3.34 25.17 -1.53
CA GLY A 29 -2.47 26.11 -0.80
C GLY A 29 -1.09 26.25 -1.42
N ALA A 30 -0.61 25.19 -2.08
CA ALA A 30 0.68 25.14 -2.77
C ALA A 30 0.61 25.56 -4.26
N THR A 31 -0.60 25.74 -4.81
CA THR A 31 -0.82 25.92 -6.27
C THR A 31 -0.58 27.33 -6.80
N GLY A 32 -0.01 28.24 -6.04
CA GLY A 32 0.26 29.63 -6.49
C GLY A 32 0.98 29.76 -7.83
N ASN A 33 1.51 28.66 -8.40
CA ASN A 33 2.27 28.64 -9.63
C ASN A 33 1.87 27.57 -10.65
N VAL A 34 0.72 26.89 -10.48
CA VAL A 34 0.30 25.78 -11.38
C VAL A 34 0.30 26.19 -12.83
N ALA A 35 -0.33 27.30 -13.16
CA ALA A 35 -0.38 27.77 -14.55
C ALA A 35 1.02 28.06 -15.09
N ARG A 36 1.93 28.57 -14.27
CA ARG A 36 3.32 28.81 -14.68
C ARG A 36 4.09 27.50 -14.83
N ASN A 37 3.84 26.51 -13.97
CA ASN A 37 4.47 25.20 -14.12
C ASN A 37 4.02 24.47 -15.39
N ILE A 38 2.74 24.66 -15.80
CA ILE A 38 2.20 24.08 -17.03
C ILE A 38 2.74 24.81 -18.27
N LEU A 39 2.79 26.14 -18.24
CA LEU A 39 3.19 26.96 -19.38
C LEU A 39 4.71 27.10 -19.52
N GLY A 40 5.46 26.80 -18.44
CA GLY A 40 6.90 26.99 -18.36
C GLY A 40 7.30 28.37 -17.86
N GLU A 41 8.59 28.51 -17.51
CA GLU A 41 9.14 29.73 -16.88
C GLU A 41 9.05 30.99 -17.78
N ASN A 42 9.02 30.82 -19.10
CA ASN A 42 8.95 31.89 -20.08
C ASN A 42 7.52 32.41 -20.33
N ALA A 43 6.51 31.90 -19.60
CA ALA A 43 5.13 32.32 -19.79
C ALA A 43 4.91 33.81 -19.39
N THR A 44 4.19 34.57 -20.24
CA THR A 44 3.80 35.93 -19.93
C THR A 44 2.75 36.00 -18.85
N ALA A 45 2.65 37.13 -18.14
CA ALA A 45 1.62 37.34 -17.10
C ALA A 45 0.21 37.13 -17.64
N ASP A 46 -0.05 37.58 -18.88
CA ASP A 46 -1.35 37.43 -19.53
C ASP A 46 -1.71 35.96 -19.81
N GLN A 47 -0.73 35.17 -20.27
CA GLN A 47 -0.92 33.71 -20.48
C GLN A 47 -1.21 32.98 -19.17
N VAL A 48 -0.48 33.31 -18.09
CA VAL A 48 -0.71 32.74 -16.75
C VAL A 48 -2.10 33.10 -16.25
N THR A 49 -2.52 34.37 -16.38
CA THR A 49 -3.84 34.83 -15.96
C THR A 49 -4.95 34.13 -16.75
N ALA A 50 -4.80 34.05 -18.06
CA ALA A 50 -5.76 33.38 -18.94
C ALA A 50 -5.92 31.88 -18.59
N LEU A 51 -4.81 31.18 -18.30
CA LEU A 51 -4.85 29.78 -17.90
C LEU A 51 -5.47 29.61 -16.51
N ASN A 52 -5.15 30.48 -15.54
CA ASN A 52 -5.77 30.45 -14.21
C ASN A 52 -7.28 30.58 -14.29
N SER A 53 -7.79 31.53 -15.07
CA SER A 53 -9.25 31.70 -15.26
C SER A 53 -9.87 30.51 -16.00
N ARG A 54 -9.18 29.92 -16.97
CA ARG A 54 -9.63 28.73 -17.68
C ARG A 54 -9.73 27.50 -16.77
N LEU A 55 -8.77 27.33 -15.83
CA LEU A 55 -8.76 26.25 -14.86
C LEU A 55 -9.63 26.55 -13.63
N GLY A 56 -10.19 27.76 -13.52
CA GLY A 56 -11.00 28.21 -12.39
C GLY A 56 -10.22 28.39 -11.09
N LEU A 57 -8.90 28.63 -11.17
CA LEU A 57 -8.02 28.81 -10.02
C LEU A 57 -8.16 30.20 -9.36
N ASP A 58 -8.82 31.14 -10.04
CA ASP A 58 -9.19 32.47 -9.55
C ASP A 58 -10.41 32.47 -8.63
N ARG A 59 -11.15 31.34 -8.54
CA ARG A 59 -12.36 31.20 -7.73
C ARG A 59 -12.02 30.89 -6.26
N PRO A 60 -12.91 31.24 -5.29
CA PRO A 60 -12.69 30.88 -3.89
C PRO A 60 -12.48 29.37 -3.70
N LEU A 61 -11.52 28.97 -2.85
CA LEU A 61 -11.16 27.57 -2.62
C LEU A 61 -12.35 26.67 -2.27
N MET A 62 -13.28 27.17 -1.44
CA MET A 62 -14.48 26.41 -1.04
C MET A 62 -15.41 26.13 -2.22
N VAL A 63 -15.48 27.03 -3.19
CA VAL A 63 -16.27 26.84 -4.42
C VAL A 63 -15.62 25.77 -5.29
N GLN A 64 -14.30 25.83 -5.47
CA GLN A 64 -13.56 24.84 -6.23
C GLN A 64 -13.68 23.45 -5.59
N PHE A 65 -13.57 23.34 -4.25
CA PHE A 65 -13.75 22.10 -3.53
C PHE A 65 -15.18 21.55 -3.67
N GLY A 66 -16.19 22.40 -3.50
CA GLY A 66 -17.59 22.02 -3.66
C GLY A 66 -17.91 21.49 -5.06
N ASP A 67 -17.41 22.16 -6.09
CA ASP A 67 -17.56 21.73 -7.48
C ASP A 67 -16.87 20.40 -7.71
N TRP A 68 -15.61 20.24 -7.26
CA TRP A 68 -14.88 18.98 -7.38
C TRP A 68 -15.62 17.83 -6.66
N VAL A 69 -16.06 18.00 -5.42
CA VAL A 69 -16.83 16.99 -4.67
C VAL A 69 -18.12 16.62 -5.42
N SER A 70 -18.83 17.60 -5.95
CA SER A 70 -20.10 17.37 -6.67
C SER A 70 -19.92 16.51 -7.92
N HIS A 71 -18.80 16.64 -8.64
CA HIS A 71 -18.42 15.81 -9.78
C HIS A 71 -17.91 14.44 -9.33
N ALA A 72 -17.04 14.41 -8.32
CA ALA A 72 -16.44 13.18 -7.81
C ALA A 72 -17.50 12.18 -7.28
N VAL A 73 -18.55 12.67 -6.60
CA VAL A 73 -19.68 11.83 -6.13
C VAL A 73 -20.44 11.18 -7.30
N ARG A 74 -20.44 11.81 -8.47
CA ARG A 74 -21.05 11.26 -9.70
C ARG A 74 -20.08 10.36 -10.49
N GLY A 75 -18.85 10.14 -9.96
CA GLY A 75 -17.82 9.34 -10.63
C GLY A 75 -17.02 10.11 -11.69
N ASP A 76 -17.26 11.40 -11.83
CA ASP A 76 -16.51 12.26 -12.74
C ASP A 76 -15.37 12.95 -11.96
N LEU A 77 -14.14 12.49 -12.20
CA LEU A 77 -12.92 13.06 -11.61
C LEU A 77 -12.32 14.19 -12.47
N GLY A 78 -12.95 14.49 -13.61
CA GLY A 78 -12.54 15.53 -14.53
C GLY A 78 -11.38 15.16 -15.45
N PRO A 79 -10.97 16.08 -16.33
CA PRO A 79 -9.77 15.94 -17.15
C PRO A 79 -8.51 16.24 -16.33
N SER A 80 -7.39 15.61 -16.69
CA SER A 80 -6.08 16.05 -16.23
C SER A 80 -5.77 17.44 -16.80
N TRP A 81 -5.07 18.26 -16.05
CA TRP A 81 -4.64 19.58 -16.55
C TRP A 81 -3.41 19.49 -17.45
N THR A 82 -2.67 18.39 -17.38
CA THR A 82 -1.38 18.23 -18.07
C THR A 82 -1.36 17.07 -19.07
N MET A 83 -2.18 16.05 -18.83
CA MET A 83 -2.28 14.87 -19.71
C MET A 83 -3.47 15.01 -20.65
N SER A 84 -3.37 14.49 -21.87
CA SER A 84 -4.46 14.47 -22.86
C SER A 84 -5.52 13.40 -22.58
N GLU A 85 -5.60 12.90 -21.35
CA GLU A 85 -6.56 11.86 -20.94
C GLU A 85 -7.35 12.29 -19.69
N SER A 86 -8.49 11.65 -19.45
CA SER A 86 -9.26 11.86 -18.22
C SER A 86 -8.54 11.26 -17.02
N VAL A 87 -8.75 11.85 -15.83
CA VAL A 87 -8.23 11.31 -14.59
C VAL A 87 -8.65 9.85 -14.40
N ALA A 88 -9.92 9.52 -14.68
CA ALA A 88 -10.44 8.16 -14.56
C ALA A 88 -9.68 7.16 -15.45
N SER A 89 -9.34 7.52 -16.69
CA SER A 89 -8.55 6.68 -17.61
C SER A 89 -7.13 6.46 -17.08
N ALA A 90 -6.47 7.55 -16.63
CA ALA A 90 -5.14 7.49 -16.04
C ALA A 90 -5.10 6.56 -14.81
N LEU A 91 -6.10 6.63 -13.95
CA LEU A 91 -6.21 5.76 -12.77
C LEU A 91 -6.49 4.31 -13.15
N ALA A 92 -7.41 4.07 -14.09
CA ALA A 92 -7.77 2.72 -14.53
C ALA A 92 -6.61 1.95 -15.16
N SER A 93 -5.71 2.64 -15.86
CA SER A 93 -4.51 2.02 -16.45
C SER A 93 -3.41 1.73 -15.41
N ARG A 94 -3.27 2.56 -14.36
CA ARG A 94 -2.14 2.50 -13.41
C ARG A 94 -2.45 1.76 -12.11
N LEU A 95 -3.72 1.78 -11.66
CA LEU A 95 -4.14 1.09 -10.45
C LEU A 95 -3.84 -0.42 -10.47
N PRO A 96 -4.15 -1.18 -11.56
CA PRO A 96 -3.83 -2.61 -11.62
C PRO A 96 -2.32 -2.88 -11.51
N VAL A 97 -1.47 -1.98 -12.00
CA VAL A 97 -0.01 -2.11 -11.94
C VAL A 97 0.46 -2.06 -10.48
N THR A 98 0.10 -1.00 -9.76
CA THR A 98 0.43 -0.86 -8.33
C THR A 98 -0.18 -1.98 -7.49
N LEU A 99 -1.45 -2.32 -7.72
CA LEU A 99 -2.12 -3.38 -6.96
C LEU A 99 -1.50 -4.74 -7.19
N SER A 100 -1.10 -5.08 -8.42
CA SER A 100 -0.43 -6.35 -8.70
C SER A 100 0.89 -6.46 -7.93
N MET A 101 1.72 -5.41 -7.98
CA MET A 101 3.00 -5.35 -7.27
C MET A 101 2.81 -5.44 -5.74
N VAL A 102 1.94 -4.60 -5.17
CA VAL A 102 1.71 -4.55 -3.72
C VAL A 102 1.04 -5.83 -3.20
N THR A 103 0.06 -6.38 -3.93
CA THR A 103 -0.62 -7.61 -3.52
C THR A 103 0.33 -8.80 -3.51
N ILE A 104 1.18 -8.95 -4.55
CA ILE A 104 2.20 -10.00 -4.58
C ILE A 104 3.21 -9.80 -3.44
N ALA A 105 3.66 -8.56 -3.20
CA ALA A 105 4.58 -8.26 -2.10
C ALA A 105 3.98 -8.62 -0.74
N VAL A 106 2.72 -8.27 -0.47
CA VAL A 106 2.02 -8.62 0.78
C VAL A 106 1.83 -10.13 0.91
N ALA A 107 1.46 -10.83 -0.16
CA ALA A 107 1.30 -12.29 -0.14
C ALA A 107 2.63 -13.01 0.15
N MET A 108 3.71 -12.60 -0.50
CA MET A 108 5.06 -13.13 -0.24
C MET A 108 5.52 -12.79 1.19
N MET A 109 5.31 -11.54 1.62
CA MET A 109 5.62 -11.11 2.98
C MET A 109 4.83 -11.91 4.02
N ALA A 110 3.53 -12.14 3.80
CA ALA A 110 2.69 -12.93 4.69
C ALA A 110 3.24 -14.36 4.84
N LEU A 111 3.60 -14.99 3.73
CA LEU A 111 4.15 -16.35 3.74
C LEU A 111 5.50 -16.40 4.48
N LEU A 112 6.45 -15.55 4.07
CA LEU A 112 7.80 -15.57 4.61
C LEU A 112 7.85 -15.13 6.08
N SER A 113 7.10 -14.08 6.44
CA SER A 113 7.03 -13.60 7.83
C SER A 113 6.32 -14.60 8.75
N ALA A 114 5.30 -15.33 8.26
CA ALA A 114 4.70 -16.42 9.02
C ALA A 114 5.70 -17.55 9.24
N MET A 115 6.43 -17.99 8.22
CA MET A 115 7.45 -19.02 8.35
C MET A 115 8.54 -18.62 9.35
N LEU A 116 9.09 -17.42 9.21
CA LEU A 116 10.16 -16.91 10.09
C LEU A 116 9.65 -16.66 11.52
N GLY A 117 8.49 -16.01 11.67
CA GLY A 117 7.91 -15.68 12.96
C GLY A 117 7.50 -16.93 13.76
N ILE A 118 6.90 -17.93 13.11
CA ILE A 118 6.56 -19.21 13.75
C ILE A 118 7.83 -19.98 14.11
N ALA A 119 8.81 -20.06 13.21
CA ALA A 119 10.07 -20.75 13.49
C ALA A 119 10.81 -20.13 14.68
N ALA A 120 10.88 -18.79 14.74
CA ALA A 120 11.47 -18.06 15.86
C ALA A 120 10.71 -18.28 17.18
N ALA A 121 9.37 -18.27 17.14
CA ALA A 121 8.53 -18.48 18.33
C ALA A 121 8.65 -19.91 18.91
N VAL A 122 8.82 -20.91 18.06
CA VAL A 122 8.86 -22.34 18.47
C VAL A 122 10.25 -22.79 18.87
N ARG A 123 11.29 -22.42 18.09
CA ARG A 123 12.65 -22.88 18.34
C ARG A 123 13.34 -22.11 19.45
N GLY A 124 13.08 -20.79 19.59
CA GLY A 124 13.74 -19.95 20.58
C GLY A 124 15.28 -19.92 20.45
N GLY A 125 15.96 -19.43 21.49
CA GLY A 125 17.40 -19.52 21.62
C GLY A 125 18.20 -18.80 20.53
N TRP A 126 19.23 -19.44 19.98
CA TRP A 126 20.13 -18.84 19.00
C TRP A 126 19.45 -18.55 17.64
N ALA A 127 18.62 -19.46 17.15
CA ALA A 127 17.91 -19.26 15.88
C ALA A 127 16.99 -18.02 15.93
N ASP A 128 16.34 -17.81 17.07
CA ASP A 128 15.52 -16.62 17.32
C ASP A 128 16.37 -15.34 17.29
N ARG A 129 17.54 -15.34 17.94
CA ARG A 129 18.45 -14.18 17.94
C ARG A 129 18.94 -13.82 16.52
N VAL A 130 19.30 -14.82 15.73
CA VAL A 130 19.75 -14.61 14.33
C VAL A 130 18.63 -13.99 13.51
N ILE A 131 17.42 -14.56 13.59
CA ILE A 131 16.25 -14.01 12.86
C ILE A 131 16.00 -12.56 13.29
N GLN A 132 16.11 -12.24 14.58
CA GLN A 132 15.92 -10.87 15.07
C GLN A 132 17.02 -9.92 14.56
N ILE A 133 18.29 -10.30 14.60
CA ILE A 133 19.39 -9.46 14.10
C ILE A 133 19.25 -9.19 12.62
N VAL A 134 19.00 -10.22 11.81
CA VAL A 134 18.77 -10.07 10.36
C VAL A 134 17.55 -9.22 10.07
N SER A 135 16.50 -9.38 10.88
CA SER A 135 15.29 -8.57 10.77
C SER A 135 15.56 -7.09 11.05
N VAL A 136 16.28 -6.77 12.12
CA VAL A 136 16.62 -5.38 12.46
C VAL A 136 17.53 -4.76 11.40
N ALA A 137 18.53 -5.51 10.91
CA ALA A 137 19.41 -5.05 9.84
C ALA A 137 18.63 -4.75 8.54
N GLY A 138 17.70 -5.64 8.17
CA GLY A 138 16.84 -5.42 6.98
C GLY A 138 15.89 -4.22 7.13
N PHE A 139 15.35 -4.00 8.33
CA PHE A 139 14.49 -2.85 8.59
C PHE A 139 15.23 -1.51 8.56
N ALA A 140 16.52 -1.50 8.90
CA ALA A 140 17.34 -0.28 8.89
C ALA A 140 17.65 0.21 7.47
N MET A 141 17.48 -0.61 6.44
CA MET A 141 17.78 -0.25 5.05
C MET A 141 16.55 0.30 4.34
N PRO A 142 16.65 1.51 3.72
CA PRO A 142 15.57 2.04 2.90
C PRO A 142 15.24 1.09 1.73
N ASN A 143 13.95 0.89 1.44
CA ASN A 143 13.50 -0.02 0.38
C ASN A 143 14.05 0.34 -1.02
N PHE A 144 14.20 1.64 -1.34
CA PHE A 144 14.76 2.07 -2.60
C PHE A 144 16.25 1.71 -2.74
N TRP A 145 17.01 1.79 -1.64
CA TRP A 145 18.41 1.41 -1.62
C TRP A 145 18.59 -0.09 -1.85
N LEU A 146 17.75 -0.91 -1.19
CA LEU A 146 17.67 -2.35 -1.48
C LEU A 146 17.31 -2.59 -2.95
N GLY A 147 16.35 -1.84 -3.49
CA GLY A 147 15.97 -1.92 -4.91
C GLY A 147 17.16 -1.66 -5.84
N LEU A 148 17.94 -0.61 -5.57
CA LEU A 148 19.14 -0.29 -6.35
C LEU A 148 20.22 -1.39 -6.26
N LEU A 149 20.46 -1.94 -5.07
CA LEU A 149 21.40 -3.06 -4.91
C LEU A 149 20.96 -4.30 -5.69
N LEU A 150 19.66 -4.62 -5.64
CA LEU A 150 19.10 -5.73 -6.41
C LEU A 150 19.24 -5.51 -7.92
N VAL A 151 19.03 -4.29 -8.41
CA VAL A 151 19.25 -3.95 -9.83
C VAL A 151 20.72 -4.13 -10.20
N LEU A 152 21.63 -3.58 -9.42
CA LEU A 152 23.06 -3.70 -9.70
C LEU A 152 23.49 -5.17 -9.76
N THR A 153 23.12 -5.97 -8.78
CA THR A 153 23.55 -7.37 -8.70
C THR A 153 22.85 -8.24 -9.74
N PHE A 154 21.51 -8.25 -9.77
CA PHE A 154 20.77 -9.24 -10.57
C PHE A 154 20.51 -8.80 -12.01
N SER A 155 20.52 -7.52 -12.29
CA SER A 155 20.31 -7.04 -13.63
C SER A 155 21.60 -6.64 -14.34
N VAL A 156 22.45 -5.85 -13.68
CA VAL A 156 23.66 -5.31 -14.32
C VAL A 156 24.79 -6.33 -14.32
N GLU A 157 25.11 -6.93 -13.15
CA GLU A 157 26.23 -7.87 -13.04
C GLU A 157 25.89 -9.27 -13.56
N LEU A 158 24.73 -9.81 -13.18
CA LEU A 158 24.35 -11.18 -13.53
C LEU A 158 23.51 -11.27 -14.82
N GLY A 159 22.84 -10.19 -15.24
CA GLY A 159 21.99 -10.19 -16.44
C GLY A 159 20.75 -11.09 -16.37
N TRP A 160 20.30 -11.47 -15.17
CA TRP A 160 19.21 -12.44 -14.99
C TRP A 160 17.81 -11.83 -15.13
N LEU A 161 17.63 -10.57 -14.72
CA LEU A 161 16.36 -9.90 -14.62
C LEU A 161 16.42 -8.50 -15.24
N PRO A 162 15.30 -7.95 -15.74
CA PRO A 162 15.28 -6.61 -16.28
C PRO A 162 15.54 -5.56 -15.17
N ALA A 163 16.33 -4.53 -15.48
CA ALA A 163 16.66 -3.45 -14.56
C ALA A 163 15.46 -2.56 -14.25
N THR A 164 14.72 -2.20 -15.29
CA THR A 164 13.60 -1.25 -15.24
C THR A 164 12.51 -1.63 -16.25
N GLY A 165 11.36 -1.00 -16.13
CA GLY A 165 10.22 -1.17 -17.02
C GLY A 165 9.20 -2.16 -16.48
N TYR A 166 8.03 -2.10 -17.08
CA TYR A 166 6.88 -2.94 -16.75
C TYR A 166 6.31 -3.55 -18.02
N VAL A 167 6.11 -4.85 -18.01
CA VAL A 167 5.42 -5.56 -19.08
C VAL A 167 4.03 -5.92 -18.59
N SER A 168 2.97 -5.65 -19.39
CA SER A 168 1.61 -6.02 -18.98
C SER A 168 1.43 -7.55 -18.98
N PHE A 169 0.60 -8.05 -18.08
CA PHE A 169 0.26 -9.48 -18.03
C PHE A 169 -0.32 -10.01 -19.34
N SER A 170 -1.13 -9.18 -20.01
CA SER A 170 -1.75 -9.51 -21.29
C SER A 170 -0.76 -9.61 -22.46
N ALA A 171 0.37 -8.90 -22.40
CA ALA A 171 1.40 -8.96 -23.42
C ALA A 171 2.28 -10.22 -23.27
N SER A 172 2.73 -10.52 -22.06
CA SER A 172 3.53 -11.71 -21.75
C SER A 172 3.52 -11.98 -20.22
N PRO A 173 2.86 -13.05 -19.76
CA PRO A 173 2.84 -13.39 -18.33
C PRO A 173 4.24 -13.63 -17.73
N SER A 174 5.15 -14.25 -18.49
CA SER A 174 6.52 -14.51 -18.03
C SER A 174 7.35 -13.22 -17.91
N ALA A 175 7.27 -12.34 -18.90
CA ALA A 175 7.95 -11.05 -18.87
C ALA A 175 7.34 -10.12 -17.80
N TRP A 176 6.01 -10.17 -17.61
CA TRP A 176 5.35 -9.49 -16.49
C TRP A 176 5.89 -9.96 -15.14
N ALA A 177 5.95 -11.27 -14.91
CA ALA A 177 6.51 -11.82 -13.69
C ALA A 177 7.98 -11.38 -13.49
N ALA A 178 8.82 -11.49 -14.53
CA ALA A 178 10.22 -11.06 -14.47
C ALA A 178 10.36 -9.57 -14.13
N SER A 179 9.52 -8.70 -14.70
CA SER A 179 9.54 -7.25 -14.41
C SER A 179 9.16 -6.90 -12.97
N LEU A 180 8.44 -7.78 -12.28
CA LEU A 180 8.01 -7.56 -10.89
C LEU A 180 8.94 -8.20 -9.84
N VAL A 181 9.84 -9.12 -10.21
CA VAL A 181 10.68 -9.84 -9.23
C VAL A 181 11.49 -8.89 -8.36
N LEU A 182 12.28 -7.99 -8.95
CA LEU A 182 13.14 -7.07 -8.20
C LEU A 182 12.34 -6.03 -7.39
N PRO A 183 11.32 -5.35 -7.96
CA PRO A 183 10.47 -4.44 -7.23
C PRO A 183 9.77 -5.10 -6.02
N VAL A 184 9.15 -6.25 -6.25
CA VAL A 184 8.47 -7.01 -5.18
C VAL A 184 9.45 -7.45 -4.11
N THR A 185 10.62 -7.98 -4.49
CA THR A 185 11.64 -8.41 -3.53
C THR A 185 12.11 -7.27 -2.65
N SER A 186 12.32 -6.07 -3.21
CA SER A 186 12.72 -4.88 -2.43
C SER A 186 11.66 -4.46 -1.41
N LEU A 187 10.38 -4.52 -1.81
CA LEU A 187 9.25 -4.26 -0.90
C LEU A 187 9.14 -5.31 0.21
N VAL A 188 9.29 -6.59 -0.14
CA VAL A 188 9.23 -7.70 0.83
C VAL A 188 10.36 -7.60 1.85
N LEU A 189 11.59 -7.38 1.39
CA LEU A 189 12.75 -7.30 2.28
C LEU A 189 12.62 -6.18 3.31
N SER A 190 12.05 -5.04 2.93
CA SER A 190 11.84 -3.91 3.85
C SER A 190 10.81 -4.18 4.95
N GLY A 191 9.78 -4.98 4.66
CA GLY A 191 8.67 -5.22 5.59
C GLY A 191 8.71 -6.55 6.34
N ILE A 192 9.43 -7.56 5.81
CA ILE A 192 9.44 -8.92 6.38
C ILE A 192 9.94 -8.96 7.83
N ALA A 193 10.87 -8.10 8.16
CA ALA A 193 11.45 -7.96 9.49
C ALA A 193 10.39 -7.61 10.54
N SER A 194 9.70 -6.51 10.32
CA SER A 194 8.63 -6.02 11.20
C SER A 194 7.48 -7.03 11.30
N ALA A 195 7.03 -7.57 10.16
CA ALA A 195 5.93 -8.53 10.11
C ALA A 195 6.30 -9.84 10.85
N SER A 196 7.51 -10.37 10.65
CA SER A 196 7.94 -11.61 11.32
C SER A 196 8.04 -11.46 12.84
N GLN A 197 8.52 -10.32 13.34
CA GLN A 197 8.58 -10.04 14.78
C GLN A 197 7.19 -9.94 15.40
N GLN A 198 6.26 -9.27 14.76
CA GLN A 198 4.89 -9.13 15.24
C GLN A 198 4.15 -10.48 15.24
N ILE A 199 4.31 -11.30 14.18
CA ILE A 199 3.75 -12.64 14.12
C ILE A 199 4.38 -13.54 15.20
N ARG A 200 5.71 -13.46 15.41
CA ARG A 200 6.40 -14.15 16.50
C ARG A 200 5.80 -13.81 17.86
N GLY A 201 5.61 -12.52 18.14
CA GLY A 201 4.98 -12.06 19.38
C GLY A 201 3.59 -12.68 19.56
N ALA A 202 2.73 -12.57 18.56
CA ALA A 202 1.37 -13.11 18.58
C ALA A 202 1.34 -14.64 18.82
N VAL A 203 2.28 -15.39 18.21
CA VAL A 203 2.38 -16.85 18.41
C VAL A 203 2.85 -17.17 19.84
N ILE A 204 3.86 -16.47 20.37
CA ILE A 204 4.33 -16.65 21.74
C ILE A 204 3.20 -16.37 22.74
N ASP A 205 2.46 -15.28 22.56
CA ASP A 205 1.35 -14.91 23.42
C ASP A 205 0.23 -15.96 23.41
N ALA A 206 -0.10 -16.48 22.22
CA ALA A 206 -1.06 -17.58 22.07
C ALA A 206 -0.59 -18.86 22.78
N LEU A 207 0.71 -19.19 22.72
CA LEU A 207 1.29 -20.37 23.37
C LEU A 207 1.39 -20.27 24.90
N LYS A 208 1.35 -19.06 25.47
CA LYS A 208 1.36 -18.81 26.91
C LYS A 208 -0.02 -18.88 27.58
N GLN A 209 -1.11 -18.93 26.80
CA GLN A 209 -2.48 -18.94 27.31
C GLN A 209 -2.80 -20.23 28.11
N ASP A 210 -3.69 -20.14 29.10
CA ASP A 210 -4.04 -21.24 29.99
C ASP A 210 -4.66 -22.46 29.26
N TYR A 211 -5.40 -22.24 28.17
CA TYR A 211 -5.92 -23.33 27.37
C TYR A 211 -4.81 -24.22 26.79
N VAL A 212 -3.63 -23.65 26.49
CA VAL A 212 -2.47 -24.41 25.99
C VAL A 212 -1.94 -25.33 27.10
N ARG A 213 -1.89 -24.87 28.35
CA ARG A 213 -1.49 -25.70 29.51
C ARG A 213 -2.47 -26.86 29.67
N THR A 214 -3.77 -26.59 29.58
CA THR A 214 -4.82 -27.61 29.64
C THR A 214 -4.71 -28.65 28.54
N LEU A 215 -4.45 -28.21 27.29
CA LEU A 215 -4.27 -29.13 26.16
C LEU A 215 -3.04 -30.03 26.35
N ARG A 216 -1.93 -29.48 26.84
CA ARG A 216 -0.71 -30.25 27.14
C ARG A 216 -0.95 -31.25 28.28
N ALA A 217 -1.65 -30.86 29.35
CA ALA A 217 -2.01 -31.76 30.45
C ALA A 217 -2.92 -32.91 30.00
N ARG A 218 -3.73 -32.70 28.97
CA ARG A 218 -4.56 -33.71 28.30
C ARG A 218 -3.82 -34.59 27.29
N GLY A 219 -2.49 -34.45 27.17
CA GLY A 219 -1.65 -35.26 26.25
C GLY A 219 -1.71 -34.87 24.78
N VAL A 220 -2.26 -33.71 24.42
CA VAL A 220 -2.31 -33.24 23.03
C VAL A 220 -0.89 -32.93 22.55
N SER A 221 -0.50 -33.48 21.39
CA SER A 221 0.84 -33.33 20.85
C SER A 221 1.23 -31.86 20.60
N PRO A 222 2.50 -31.46 20.79
CA PRO A 222 2.96 -30.08 20.60
C PRO A 222 2.66 -29.52 19.21
N ARG A 223 2.73 -30.35 18.16
CA ARG A 223 2.38 -29.96 16.78
C ARG A 223 0.89 -29.61 16.67
N SER A 224 0.01 -30.45 17.24
CA SER A 224 -1.44 -30.17 17.24
C SER A 224 -1.77 -28.91 18.02
N VAL A 225 -1.13 -28.69 19.20
CA VAL A 225 -1.29 -27.47 19.99
C VAL A 225 -0.89 -26.24 19.14
N LEU A 226 0.22 -26.28 18.43
CA LEU A 226 0.68 -25.17 17.60
C LEU A 226 -0.27 -24.94 16.42
N TYR A 227 -0.39 -25.91 15.48
CA TYR A 227 -1.05 -25.68 14.20
C TYR A 227 -2.57 -25.60 14.29
N ARG A 228 -3.20 -26.34 15.19
CA ARG A 228 -4.65 -26.41 15.28
C ARG A 228 -5.26 -25.42 16.28
N HIS A 229 -4.48 -24.99 17.30
CA HIS A 229 -5.00 -24.17 18.39
C HIS A 229 -4.28 -22.80 18.47
N ALA A 230 -2.95 -22.76 18.64
CA ALA A 230 -2.23 -21.51 18.87
C ALA A 230 -2.23 -20.60 17.63
N LEU A 231 -1.92 -21.14 16.42
CA LEU A 231 -1.93 -20.35 15.19
C LEU A 231 -3.29 -19.79 14.86
N ARG A 232 -4.37 -20.53 15.10
CA ARG A 232 -5.73 -20.02 14.89
C ARG A 232 -6.04 -18.84 15.82
N ASN A 233 -5.51 -18.86 17.04
CA ASN A 233 -5.67 -17.76 17.99
C ASN A 233 -4.77 -16.57 17.68
N ALA A 234 -3.59 -16.79 17.08
CA ALA A 234 -2.67 -15.74 16.65
C ALA A 234 -3.09 -15.08 15.31
N MET A 235 -3.93 -15.74 14.51
CA MET A 235 -4.32 -15.31 13.16
C MET A 235 -4.92 -13.89 13.12
N PRO A 236 -5.84 -13.47 14.02
CA PRO A 236 -6.36 -12.10 13.98
C PRO A 236 -5.28 -11.03 14.11
N ALA A 237 -4.31 -11.23 15.00
CA ALA A 237 -3.18 -10.32 15.15
C ALA A 237 -2.31 -10.30 13.88
N ALA A 238 -2.02 -11.45 13.29
CA ALA A 238 -1.26 -11.56 12.04
C ALA A 238 -1.97 -10.87 10.87
N LEU A 239 -3.28 -11.03 10.72
CA LEU A 239 -4.06 -10.36 9.68
C LEU A 239 -4.07 -8.84 9.86
N THR A 240 -4.14 -8.35 11.10
CA THR A 240 -4.03 -6.91 11.39
C THR A 240 -2.66 -6.36 11.00
N VAL A 241 -1.58 -7.10 11.28
CA VAL A 241 -0.23 -6.74 10.84
C VAL A 241 -0.16 -6.62 9.32
N LEU A 242 -0.71 -7.58 8.59
CA LEU A 242 -0.72 -7.57 7.13
C LEU A 242 -1.53 -6.40 6.56
N SER A 243 -2.64 -6.01 7.20
CA SER A 243 -3.39 -4.80 6.83
C SER A 243 -2.53 -3.54 6.94
N VAL A 244 -1.83 -3.37 8.06
CA VAL A 244 -0.93 -2.22 8.27
C VAL A 244 0.21 -2.24 7.25
N GLN A 245 0.79 -3.41 6.98
CA GLN A 245 1.85 -3.55 5.98
C GLN A 245 1.36 -3.24 4.56
N PHE A 246 0.14 -3.65 4.20
CA PHE A 246 -0.44 -3.30 2.91
C PHE A 246 -0.52 -1.78 2.71
N ILE A 247 -1.01 -1.05 3.72
CA ILE A 247 -1.10 0.42 3.68
C ILE A 247 0.30 1.05 3.57
N ALA A 248 1.26 0.57 4.37
CA ALA A 248 2.64 1.05 4.34
C ALA A 248 3.30 0.80 2.97
N LEU A 249 3.05 -0.36 2.37
CA LEU A 249 3.58 -0.69 1.04
C LEU A 249 2.93 0.11 -0.07
N LEU A 250 1.64 0.47 0.01
CA LEU A 250 1.03 1.40 -0.94
C LEU A 250 1.75 2.75 -0.95
N GLY A 251 2.09 3.29 0.23
CA GLY A 251 2.88 4.52 0.32
C GLY A 251 4.32 4.35 -0.18
N GLY A 252 4.96 3.25 0.19
CA GLY A 252 6.33 2.91 -0.21
C GLY A 252 6.47 2.55 -1.70
N ALA A 253 5.40 2.07 -2.32
CA ALA A 253 5.37 1.69 -3.74
C ALA A 253 5.76 2.85 -4.66
N ALA A 254 5.40 4.10 -4.31
CA ALA A 254 5.70 5.28 -5.12
C ALA A 254 7.20 5.43 -5.41
N VAL A 255 8.05 5.18 -4.42
CA VAL A 255 9.49 5.26 -4.57
C VAL A 255 10.02 4.11 -5.43
N ILE A 256 9.51 2.89 -5.19
CA ILE A 256 9.90 1.69 -5.95
C ILE A 256 9.47 1.81 -7.41
N GLU A 257 8.25 2.28 -7.68
CA GLU A 257 7.78 2.53 -9.04
C GLU A 257 8.67 3.51 -9.80
N ARG A 258 9.20 4.54 -9.11
CA ARG A 258 10.14 5.49 -9.70
C ARG A 258 11.50 4.85 -9.97
N VAL A 259 12.06 4.09 -9.03
CA VAL A 259 13.36 3.41 -9.19
C VAL A 259 13.34 2.43 -10.35
N PHE A 260 12.25 1.65 -10.48
CA PHE A 260 12.10 0.62 -11.50
C PHE A 260 11.39 1.10 -12.78
N ALA A 261 11.08 2.40 -12.89
CA ALA A 261 10.33 2.99 -14.02
C ALA A 261 9.00 2.26 -14.30
N ILE A 262 8.26 1.91 -13.24
CA ILE A 262 6.96 1.24 -13.32
C ILE A 262 5.86 2.30 -13.43
N PRO A 263 4.94 2.23 -14.42
CA PRO A 263 3.87 3.19 -14.60
C PRO A 263 2.69 2.91 -13.65
N GLY A 264 2.90 3.11 -12.35
CA GLY A 264 1.88 2.88 -11.32
C GLY A 264 1.28 4.17 -10.75
N MET A 265 0.44 3.99 -9.71
CA MET A 265 -0.25 5.08 -9.01
C MET A 265 0.72 6.02 -8.29
N GLY A 266 1.77 5.48 -7.68
CA GLY A 266 2.77 6.28 -6.96
C GLY A 266 3.60 7.14 -7.90
N SER A 267 4.05 6.59 -9.04
CA SER A 267 4.76 7.35 -10.07
C SER A 267 3.88 8.47 -10.66
N LEU A 268 2.58 8.18 -10.84
CA LEU A 268 1.59 9.17 -11.25
C LEU A 268 1.44 10.28 -10.22
N THR A 269 1.34 9.92 -8.94
CA THR A 269 1.24 10.89 -7.83
C THR A 269 2.42 11.85 -7.81
N VAL A 270 3.63 11.31 -7.87
CA VAL A 270 4.85 12.15 -7.85
C VAL A 270 4.92 13.07 -9.08
N SER A 271 4.58 12.57 -10.26
CA SER A 271 4.59 13.38 -11.49
C SER A 271 3.53 14.48 -11.43
N ALA A 272 2.31 14.16 -11.00
CA ALA A 272 1.23 15.14 -10.84
C ALA A 272 1.56 16.19 -9.76
N ALA A 273 2.21 15.79 -8.67
CA ALA A 273 2.62 16.72 -7.60
C ALA A 273 3.68 17.71 -8.06
N LEU A 274 4.66 17.27 -8.85
CA LEU A 274 5.73 18.14 -9.36
C LEU A 274 5.22 19.21 -10.33
N ILE A 275 4.18 18.89 -11.12
CA ILE A 275 3.61 19.82 -12.09
C ILE A 275 2.44 20.61 -11.49
N GLY A 276 1.81 20.09 -10.44
CA GLY A 276 0.63 20.69 -9.81
C GLY A 276 -0.69 20.28 -10.48
N ASP A 277 -0.79 19.06 -11.03
CA ASP A 277 -2.04 18.53 -11.59
C ASP A 277 -2.99 18.07 -10.47
N VAL A 278 -3.75 19.02 -9.95
CA VAL A 278 -4.65 18.80 -8.82
C VAL A 278 -5.72 17.75 -9.08
N PRO A 279 -6.44 17.73 -10.23
CA PRO A 279 -7.42 16.69 -10.51
C PRO A 279 -6.84 15.27 -10.40
N VAL A 280 -5.65 15.06 -10.95
CA VAL A 280 -4.96 13.76 -10.87
C VAL A 280 -4.60 13.43 -9.43
N LEU A 281 -4.03 14.36 -8.67
CA LEU A 281 -3.69 14.15 -7.26
C LEU A 281 -4.90 13.77 -6.43
N MET A 282 -6.00 14.50 -6.60
CA MET A 282 -7.25 14.22 -5.88
C MET A 282 -7.84 12.87 -6.28
N GLY A 283 -7.81 12.55 -7.57
CA GLY A 283 -8.26 11.25 -8.07
C GLY A 283 -7.45 10.09 -7.50
N VAL A 284 -6.12 10.21 -7.43
CA VAL A 284 -5.24 9.21 -6.82
C VAL A 284 -5.57 9.02 -5.34
N VAL A 285 -5.67 10.13 -4.58
CA VAL A 285 -5.95 10.08 -3.13
C VAL A 285 -7.28 9.36 -2.86
N VAL A 286 -8.35 9.76 -3.54
CA VAL A 286 -9.66 9.10 -3.40
C VAL A 286 -9.58 7.62 -3.72
N THR A 287 -8.94 7.26 -4.84
CA THR A 287 -8.81 5.88 -5.27
C THR A 287 -8.02 5.04 -4.25
N LEU A 288 -6.89 5.55 -3.74
CA LEU A 288 -6.10 4.82 -2.75
C LEU A 288 -6.83 4.69 -1.41
N ILE A 289 -7.59 5.69 -0.98
CA ILE A 289 -8.43 5.57 0.23
C ILE A 289 -9.49 4.50 0.04
N ILE A 290 -10.16 4.46 -1.10
CA ILE A 290 -11.14 3.40 -1.42
C ILE A 290 -10.48 2.02 -1.35
N VAL A 291 -9.30 1.84 -1.94
CA VAL A 291 -8.54 0.59 -1.86
C VAL A 291 -8.22 0.22 -0.41
N VAL A 292 -7.73 1.16 0.39
CA VAL A 292 -7.44 0.92 1.81
C VAL A 292 -8.69 0.50 2.59
N VAL A 293 -9.82 1.17 2.36
CA VAL A 293 -11.09 0.82 3.01
C VAL A 293 -11.55 -0.58 2.61
N LEU A 294 -11.46 -0.92 1.31
CA LEU A 294 -11.83 -2.26 0.83
C LEU A 294 -10.94 -3.35 1.42
N VAL A 295 -9.62 -3.13 1.48
CA VAL A 295 -8.68 -4.08 2.09
C VAL A 295 -8.95 -4.23 3.59
N ASN A 296 -9.23 -3.16 4.33
CA ASN A 296 -9.59 -3.24 5.73
C ASN A 296 -10.89 -4.04 5.94
N ILE A 297 -11.91 -3.82 5.11
CA ILE A 297 -13.16 -4.61 5.15
C ILE A 297 -12.87 -6.09 4.88
N LEU A 298 -12.03 -6.40 3.89
CA LEU A 298 -11.62 -7.78 3.60
C LEU A 298 -10.92 -8.43 4.79
N ILE A 299 -9.96 -7.74 5.40
CA ILE A 299 -9.23 -8.22 6.60
C ILE A 299 -10.19 -8.45 7.78
N ASP A 300 -11.13 -7.54 8.00
CA ASP A 300 -12.15 -7.69 9.04
C ASP A 300 -13.05 -8.92 8.79
N PHE A 301 -13.42 -9.14 7.53
CA PHE A 301 -14.17 -10.34 7.14
C PHE A 301 -13.36 -11.61 7.40
N LEU A 302 -12.08 -11.64 7.03
CA LEU A 302 -11.17 -12.76 7.28
C LEU A 302 -10.99 -13.00 8.79
N ASN A 303 -10.87 -11.93 9.60
CA ASN A 303 -10.82 -12.02 11.05
C ASN A 303 -12.10 -12.61 11.65
N ALA A 304 -13.26 -12.17 11.19
CA ALA A 304 -14.55 -12.69 11.65
C ALA A 304 -14.78 -14.17 11.24
N TRP A 305 -14.21 -14.58 10.09
CA TRP A 305 -14.24 -15.97 9.66
C TRP A 305 -13.30 -16.84 10.49
N ALA A 306 -12.08 -16.35 10.77
CA ALA A 306 -11.06 -17.08 11.53
C ALA A 306 -11.44 -17.23 13.02
N ASN A 307 -12.07 -16.21 13.62
CA ASN A 307 -12.42 -16.19 15.04
C ASN A 307 -13.91 -15.84 15.26
N PRO A 308 -14.77 -16.85 15.49
CA PRO A 308 -16.21 -16.63 15.71
C PRO A 308 -16.55 -15.74 16.92
N LYS A 309 -15.65 -15.60 17.91
CA LYS A 309 -15.86 -14.75 19.09
C LYS A 309 -15.97 -13.27 18.74
N VAL A 310 -15.33 -12.83 17.67
CA VAL A 310 -15.39 -11.44 17.17
C VAL A 310 -16.77 -11.09 16.59
N ARG A 311 -17.61 -12.10 16.29
CA ARG A 311 -18.97 -11.88 15.78
C ARG A 311 -19.98 -11.40 16.84
N MET A 312 -19.62 -11.50 18.13
CA MET A 312 -20.53 -11.24 19.26
C MET A 312 -20.24 -9.93 19.99
N SER A 313 -19.20 -9.20 19.62
CA SER A 313 -18.88 -7.85 20.08
C SER A 313 -19.19 -6.80 18.98
#